data_8a2093aa0a2f8fb6ec58fb39267a0fd5
#
_entry.id   8a2093aa0a2f8fb6ec58fb39267a0fd5
#
_cell.length_a   1.000
_cell.length_b   1.000
_cell.length_c   1.000
_cell.angle_alpha   90.00
_cell.angle_beta   90.00
_cell.angle_gamma   90.00
#
_symmetry.space_group_name_H-M   'P 1'
#
loop_
_entity.id
_entity.type
_entity.pdbx_description
1 polymer ?
#
loop_
_entity_poly.entity_id
_entity_poly.type
_entity_poly.pdbx_seq_one_letter_code
_entity_poly.pdbx_strand_id
1 'polypeptide(L)'
;MNYTELCKLLTEAVDKLGKRIYNVREARAVARVFLEDLYGFSAADMYGGREAEGCEENVERLVKGEPVQYVVGKALFADRYLTVRKGVLIPRPETEELCGWVAEEAKENTEVLDIGTGSGCIAITLALDTKARVTAWDIADEALETARENSRELKAAVRVERQDMLQPPTDGRQWDIIVSNPPYICEKEKAEMEANVLDYEPHIALFVPDKDPLRFYRAIARYASTSLRKGGLLFFEINSGCAREMERMLVAEGFTEVETRTDQFGRERMVKAKK
;
A
#
# COMPACT_ATOMS: atom_id res chain seq x y z
N MET A 1 3.94 22.75 -22.14
CA MET A 1 4.77 22.41 -20.93
C MET A 1 5.72 21.29 -21.28
N ASN A 2 7.02 21.55 -21.28
CA ASN A 2 8.02 20.50 -21.48
C ASN A 2 8.59 19.99 -20.14
N TYR A 3 9.41 18.93 -20.21
CA TYR A 3 9.97 18.30 -19.00
C TYR A 3 10.79 19.27 -18.14
N THR A 4 11.63 20.11 -18.76
CA THR A 4 12.51 21.06 -18.05
C THR A 4 11.69 22.13 -17.32
N GLU A 5 10.68 22.67 -17.99
CA GLU A 5 9.76 23.66 -17.42
C GLU A 5 8.99 23.08 -16.24
N LEU A 6 8.45 21.86 -16.38
CA LEU A 6 7.74 21.17 -15.31
C LEU A 6 8.64 20.89 -14.11
N CYS A 7 9.87 20.39 -14.31
CA CYS A 7 10.84 20.20 -13.25
C CYS A 7 11.15 21.49 -12.48
N LYS A 8 11.30 22.60 -13.20
CA LYS A 8 11.55 23.92 -12.58
C LYS A 8 10.34 24.33 -11.73
N LEU A 9 9.15 24.26 -12.29
CA LEU A 9 7.92 24.63 -11.62
C LEU A 9 7.70 23.82 -10.33
N LEU A 10 7.87 22.50 -10.39
CA LEU A 10 7.74 21.63 -9.23
C LEU A 10 8.83 21.92 -8.17
N THR A 11 10.06 22.20 -8.58
CA THR A 11 11.14 22.55 -7.64
C THR A 11 10.87 23.87 -6.91
N GLU A 12 10.12 24.79 -7.53
CA GLU A 12 9.76 26.09 -6.96
C GLU A 12 8.45 26.00 -6.12
N ALA A 13 7.70 24.89 -6.21
CA ALA A 13 6.45 24.70 -5.49
C ALA A 13 6.64 24.66 -3.97
N VAL A 14 5.79 25.39 -3.25
CA VAL A 14 5.80 25.50 -1.79
C VAL A 14 4.44 25.20 -1.21
N ASP A 15 4.43 24.61 0.01
CA ASP A 15 3.22 24.35 0.78
C ASP A 15 2.65 25.65 1.41
N LYS A 16 1.56 25.51 2.16
CA LYS A 16 0.91 26.62 2.87
C LYS A 16 1.80 27.31 3.91
N LEU A 17 2.89 26.68 4.32
CA LEU A 17 3.87 27.19 5.28
C LEU A 17 5.11 27.75 4.60
N GLY A 18 5.15 27.79 3.27
CA GLY A 18 6.29 28.24 2.47
C GLY A 18 7.46 27.26 2.41
N LYS A 19 7.25 26.00 2.81
CA LYS A 19 8.25 24.94 2.66
C LYS A 19 8.17 24.36 1.24
N ARG A 20 9.31 23.98 0.66
CA ARG A 20 9.35 23.29 -0.63
C ARG A 20 8.65 21.95 -0.52
N ILE A 21 7.73 21.68 -1.46
CA ILE A 21 7.01 20.42 -1.57
C ILE A 21 7.92 19.32 -2.11
N TYR A 22 8.75 19.66 -3.10
CA TYR A 22 9.66 18.71 -3.74
C TYR A 22 11.12 19.18 -3.66
N ASN A 23 12.03 18.28 -3.39
CA ASN A 23 13.42 18.53 -3.72
C ASN A 23 13.68 18.32 -5.23
N VAL A 24 14.86 18.67 -5.72
CA VAL A 24 15.19 18.58 -7.17
C VAL A 24 15.06 17.15 -7.72
N ARG A 25 15.41 16.14 -6.94
CA ARG A 25 15.33 14.72 -7.35
C ARG A 25 13.88 14.26 -7.44
N GLU A 26 13.09 14.60 -6.45
CA GLU A 26 11.65 14.30 -6.41
C GLU A 26 10.88 15.01 -7.53
N ALA A 27 11.13 16.31 -7.75
CA ALA A 27 10.52 17.08 -8.84
C ALA A 27 10.77 16.42 -10.20
N ARG A 28 11.99 15.93 -10.44
CA ARG A 28 12.34 15.21 -11.67
C ARG A 28 11.61 13.86 -11.78
N ALA A 29 11.50 13.11 -10.69
CA ALA A 29 10.80 11.84 -10.67
C ALA A 29 9.30 12.04 -10.92
N VAL A 30 8.67 13.00 -10.25
CA VAL A 30 7.27 13.37 -10.44
C VAL A 30 7.00 13.83 -11.87
N ALA A 31 7.83 14.75 -12.41
CA ALA A 31 7.66 15.23 -13.78
C ALA A 31 7.80 14.09 -14.80
N ARG A 32 8.71 13.16 -14.57
CA ARG A 32 8.92 11.99 -15.42
C ARG A 32 7.68 11.09 -15.41
N VAL A 33 7.22 10.64 -14.24
CA VAL A 33 6.03 9.78 -14.12
C VAL A 33 4.82 10.44 -14.76
N PHE A 34 4.59 11.74 -14.49
CA PHE A 34 3.49 12.50 -15.06
C PHE A 34 3.50 12.50 -16.60
N LEU A 35 4.64 12.79 -17.21
CA LEU A 35 4.75 12.87 -18.66
C LEU A 35 4.76 11.50 -19.34
N GLU A 36 5.42 10.49 -18.75
CA GLU A 36 5.40 9.12 -19.25
C GLU A 36 3.99 8.54 -19.19
N ASP A 37 3.33 8.64 -18.05
CA ASP A 37 2.09 7.93 -17.77
C ASP A 37 0.84 8.55 -18.38
N LEU A 38 0.77 9.89 -18.49
CA LEU A 38 -0.39 10.57 -19.09
C LEU A 38 -0.18 10.94 -20.55
N TYR A 39 1.04 11.28 -20.96
CA TYR A 39 1.31 11.81 -22.29
C TYR A 39 2.17 10.90 -23.16
N GLY A 40 2.56 9.73 -22.63
CA GLY A 40 3.34 8.74 -23.37
C GLY A 40 4.72 9.25 -23.82
N PHE A 41 5.36 10.08 -22.99
CA PHE A 41 6.71 10.57 -23.30
C PHE A 41 7.73 9.46 -23.13
N SER A 42 8.60 9.34 -24.12
CA SER A 42 9.85 8.59 -24.01
C SER A 42 10.95 9.45 -23.37
N ALA A 43 12.07 8.82 -22.99
CA ALA A 43 13.25 9.55 -22.56
C ALA A 43 13.74 10.55 -23.63
N ALA A 44 13.65 10.18 -24.92
CA ALA A 44 14.02 11.08 -26.02
C ALA A 44 13.10 12.30 -26.09
N ASP A 45 11.81 12.14 -25.87
CA ASP A 45 10.85 13.25 -25.84
C ASP A 45 11.15 14.24 -24.69
N MET A 46 11.52 13.74 -23.52
CA MET A 46 11.85 14.59 -22.37
C MET A 46 13.06 15.49 -22.62
N TYR A 47 14.11 14.92 -23.22
CA TYR A 47 15.33 15.69 -23.52
C TYR A 47 15.26 16.40 -24.89
N GLY A 48 14.35 15.98 -25.76
CA GLY A 48 14.11 16.61 -27.07
C GLY A 48 13.23 17.86 -27.03
N GLY A 49 12.71 18.23 -25.87
CA GLY A 49 11.89 19.44 -25.70
C GLY A 49 10.45 19.29 -26.21
N ARG A 50 9.94 18.04 -26.37
CA ARG A 50 8.50 17.79 -26.66
C ARG A 50 7.63 18.47 -25.63
N GLU A 51 6.50 19.03 -26.05
CA GLU A 51 5.55 19.67 -25.17
C GLU A 51 4.31 18.79 -24.94
N ALA A 52 3.81 18.77 -23.71
CA ALA A 52 2.50 18.24 -23.35
C ALA A 52 1.47 19.38 -23.44
N GLU A 53 0.41 19.16 -24.17
CA GLU A 53 -0.70 20.09 -24.33
C GLU A 53 -1.85 19.70 -23.38
N GLY A 54 -2.64 20.71 -22.92
CA GLY A 54 -3.80 20.48 -22.06
C GLY A 54 -3.46 19.90 -20.68
N CYS A 55 -2.26 20.20 -20.18
CA CYS A 55 -1.78 19.66 -18.90
C CYS A 55 -1.98 20.62 -17.71
N GLU A 56 -2.51 21.80 -17.91
CA GLU A 56 -2.52 22.91 -16.97
C GLU A 56 -3.20 22.55 -15.65
N GLU A 57 -4.37 21.93 -15.71
CA GLU A 57 -5.13 21.51 -14.53
C GLU A 57 -4.35 20.45 -13.70
N ASN A 58 -3.78 19.46 -14.37
CA ASN A 58 -3.00 18.42 -13.70
C ASN A 58 -1.68 18.96 -13.12
N VAL A 59 -1.04 19.89 -13.82
CA VAL A 59 0.14 20.60 -13.32
C VAL A 59 -0.19 21.43 -12.07
N GLU A 60 -1.34 22.10 -12.05
CA GLU A 60 -1.80 22.83 -10.86
C GLU A 60 -1.99 21.89 -9.64
N ARG A 61 -2.52 20.68 -9.85
CA ARG A 61 -2.66 19.65 -8.81
C ARG A 61 -1.28 19.23 -8.26
N LEU A 62 -0.32 18.96 -9.15
CA LEU A 62 1.06 18.62 -8.75
C LEU A 62 1.72 19.76 -7.96
N VAL A 63 1.60 21.00 -8.41
CA VAL A 63 2.16 22.19 -7.73
C VAL A 63 1.56 22.38 -6.33
N LYS A 64 0.32 21.96 -6.12
CA LYS A 64 -0.32 21.93 -4.80
C LYS A 64 0.12 20.73 -3.92
N GLY A 65 0.96 19.86 -4.42
CA GLY A 65 1.51 18.71 -3.69
C GLY A 65 0.65 17.45 -3.76
N GLU A 66 -0.36 17.39 -4.65
CA GLU A 66 -1.11 16.15 -4.84
C GLU A 66 -0.18 15.05 -5.37
N PRO A 67 -0.19 13.84 -4.78
CA PRO A 67 0.65 12.73 -5.24
C PRO A 67 0.46 12.47 -6.74
N VAL A 68 1.55 12.31 -7.46
CA VAL A 68 1.51 12.09 -8.92
C VAL A 68 0.66 10.88 -9.28
N GLN A 69 0.64 9.85 -8.46
CA GLN A 69 -0.18 8.65 -8.67
C GLN A 69 -1.68 8.98 -8.69
N TYR A 70 -2.15 9.90 -7.85
CA TYR A 70 -3.54 10.35 -7.89
C TYR A 70 -3.82 11.26 -9.10
N VAL A 71 -2.83 12.06 -9.52
CA VAL A 71 -2.97 12.90 -10.71
C VAL A 71 -3.06 12.06 -11.97
N VAL A 72 -2.21 11.02 -12.10
CA VAL A 72 -2.22 10.10 -13.24
C VAL A 72 -3.27 8.99 -13.12
N GLY A 73 -3.83 8.78 -11.92
CA GLY A 73 -4.85 7.78 -11.64
C GLY A 73 -4.34 6.35 -11.54
N LYS A 74 -3.02 6.14 -11.53
CA LYS A 74 -2.41 4.80 -11.44
C LYS A 74 -1.09 4.80 -10.69
N ALA A 75 -0.72 3.63 -10.15
CA ALA A 75 0.56 3.38 -9.51
C ALA A 75 1.16 2.07 -10.03
N LEU A 76 2.48 2.05 -10.24
CA LEU A 76 3.21 0.82 -10.56
C LEU A 76 3.44 0.04 -9.26
N PHE A 77 3.13 -1.26 -9.27
CA PHE A 77 3.34 -2.17 -8.15
C PHE A 77 3.56 -3.58 -8.68
N ALA A 78 4.64 -4.25 -8.29
CA ALA A 78 5.01 -5.60 -8.73
C ALA A 78 4.89 -5.76 -10.26
N ASP A 79 5.50 -4.85 -11.02
CA ASP A 79 5.49 -4.78 -12.49
C ASP A 79 4.10 -4.63 -13.13
N ARG A 80 3.09 -4.17 -12.38
CA ARG A 80 1.72 -3.95 -12.86
C ARG A 80 1.24 -2.55 -12.52
N TYR A 81 0.49 -1.94 -13.43
CA TYR A 81 -0.23 -0.72 -13.12
C TYR A 81 -1.55 -1.03 -12.42
N LEU A 82 -1.74 -0.44 -11.27
CA LEU A 82 -2.99 -0.47 -10.50
C LEU A 82 -3.65 0.90 -10.56
N THR A 83 -4.95 0.95 -10.81
CA THR A 83 -5.76 2.16 -10.60
C THR A 83 -5.67 2.56 -9.13
N VAL A 84 -5.39 3.83 -8.89
CA VAL A 84 -5.44 4.45 -7.57
C VAL A 84 -6.22 5.76 -7.63
N ARG A 85 -6.89 6.09 -6.54
CA ARG A 85 -7.71 7.31 -6.43
C ARG A 85 -7.73 7.81 -4.99
N LYS A 86 -8.16 9.06 -4.83
CA LYS A 86 -8.36 9.62 -3.49
C LYS A 86 -9.25 8.69 -2.64
N GLY A 87 -8.86 8.48 -1.39
CA GLY A 87 -9.52 7.54 -0.48
C GLY A 87 -8.93 6.13 -0.46
N VAL A 88 -7.95 5.83 -1.32
CA VAL A 88 -7.24 4.55 -1.38
C VAL A 88 -5.74 4.79 -1.18
N LEU A 89 -5.11 4.07 -0.26
CA LEU A 89 -3.67 4.17 -0.02
C LEU A 89 -2.89 3.84 -1.30
N ILE A 90 -1.92 4.69 -1.65
CA ILE A 90 -1.02 4.43 -2.76
C ILE A 90 -0.12 3.24 -2.39
N PRO A 91 -0.05 2.17 -3.21
CA PRO A 91 0.84 1.03 -2.95
C PRO A 91 2.29 1.45 -2.69
N ARG A 92 2.94 0.81 -1.71
CA ARG A 92 4.31 1.12 -1.32
C ARG A 92 5.28 0.04 -1.79
N PRO A 93 6.51 0.40 -2.17
CA PRO A 93 7.52 -0.59 -2.60
C PRO A 93 7.83 -1.65 -1.54
N GLU A 94 7.80 -1.28 -0.25
CA GLU A 94 8.03 -2.22 0.85
C GLU A 94 6.97 -3.32 0.91
N THR A 95 5.75 -3.00 0.49
CA THR A 95 4.64 -3.97 0.41
C THR A 95 4.87 -5.00 -0.71
N GLU A 96 5.65 -4.68 -1.75
CA GLU A 96 6.07 -5.68 -2.77
C GLU A 96 6.95 -6.76 -2.15
N GLU A 97 7.85 -6.38 -1.23
CA GLU A 97 8.71 -7.33 -0.52
C GLU A 97 7.89 -8.27 0.37
N LEU A 98 6.83 -7.75 1.02
CA LEU A 98 5.87 -8.58 1.75
C LEU A 98 5.18 -9.59 0.82
N CYS A 99 4.71 -9.15 -0.36
CA CYS A 99 4.12 -10.05 -1.36
C CYS A 99 5.10 -11.15 -1.79
N GLY A 100 6.37 -10.80 -2.02
CA GLY A 100 7.43 -11.75 -2.33
C GLY A 100 7.60 -12.82 -1.24
N TRP A 101 7.62 -12.40 0.04
CA TRP A 101 7.73 -13.33 1.16
C TRP A 101 6.52 -14.25 1.31
N VAL A 102 5.32 -13.74 1.12
CA VAL A 102 4.10 -14.57 1.11
C VAL A 102 4.12 -15.55 -0.06
N ALA A 103 4.60 -15.14 -1.23
CA ALA A 103 4.69 -15.99 -2.41
C ALA A 103 5.67 -17.16 -2.26
N GLU A 104 6.71 -17.04 -1.42
CA GLU A 104 7.61 -18.16 -1.07
C GLU A 104 6.85 -19.32 -0.41
N GLU A 105 5.80 -19.02 0.36
CA GLU A 105 5.00 -19.99 1.12
C GLU A 105 3.71 -20.41 0.42
N ALA A 106 3.13 -19.53 -0.41
CA ALA A 106 1.89 -19.78 -1.12
C ALA A 106 2.09 -20.73 -2.31
N LYS A 107 1.14 -21.63 -2.50
CA LYS A 107 1.10 -22.59 -3.60
C LYS A 107 -0.22 -22.46 -4.36
N GLU A 108 -0.32 -23.12 -5.49
CA GLU A 108 -1.59 -23.22 -6.20
C GLU A 108 -2.70 -23.75 -5.28
N ASN A 109 -3.84 -23.08 -5.30
CA ASN A 109 -5.02 -23.34 -4.44
C ASN A 109 -4.83 -23.07 -2.93
N THR A 110 -3.73 -22.46 -2.47
CA THR A 110 -3.62 -21.93 -1.11
C THR A 110 -4.73 -20.93 -0.85
N GLU A 111 -5.47 -21.09 0.24
CA GLU A 111 -6.52 -20.13 0.64
C GLU A 111 -5.88 -18.95 1.37
N VAL A 112 -5.84 -17.79 0.72
CA VAL A 112 -5.20 -16.56 1.23
C VAL A 112 -6.25 -15.51 1.54
N LEU A 113 -6.10 -14.85 2.68
CA LEU A 113 -6.89 -13.68 3.06
C LEU A 113 -5.96 -12.46 3.15
N ASP A 114 -6.26 -11.42 2.37
CA ASP A 114 -5.66 -10.09 2.47
C ASP A 114 -6.60 -9.16 3.23
N ILE A 115 -6.16 -8.63 4.37
CA ILE A 115 -6.97 -7.79 5.25
C ILE A 115 -6.49 -6.33 5.17
N GLY A 116 -7.44 -5.41 4.87
CA GLY A 116 -7.12 -4.02 4.58
C GLY A 116 -6.52 -3.86 3.18
N THR A 117 -7.22 -4.43 2.20
CA THR A 117 -6.68 -4.64 0.84
C THR A 117 -6.39 -3.33 0.07
N GLY A 118 -7.04 -2.22 0.43
CA GLY A 118 -6.85 -0.93 -0.24
C GLY A 118 -7.10 -1.01 -1.75
N SER A 119 -6.08 -0.77 -2.54
CA SER A 119 -6.12 -0.90 -4.01
C SER A 119 -6.23 -2.35 -4.52
N GLY A 120 -6.10 -3.32 -3.63
CA GLY A 120 -5.99 -4.74 -3.99
C GLY A 120 -4.56 -5.18 -4.32
N CYS A 121 -3.56 -4.35 -4.08
CA CYS A 121 -2.17 -4.60 -4.54
C CYS A 121 -1.61 -5.94 -4.04
N ILE A 122 -1.79 -6.28 -2.75
CA ILE A 122 -1.34 -7.56 -2.18
C ILE A 122 -2.16 -8.71 -2.79
N ALA A 123 -3.50 -8.62 -2.68
CA ALA A 123 -4.39 -9.68 -3.13
C ALA A 123 -4.21 -10.04 -4.60
N ILE A 124 -4.14 -9.04 -5.47
CA ILE A 124 -3.98 -9.20 -6.93
C ILE A 124 -2.63 -9.81 -7.27
N THR A 125 -1.55 -9.30 -6.66
CA THR A 125 -0.20 -9.82 -6.86
C THR A 125 -0.13 -11.29 -6.47
N LEU A 126 -0.63 -11.66 -5.30
CA LEU A 126 -0.63 -13.06 -4.85
C LEU A 126 -1.49 -13.97 -5.75
N ALA A 127 -2.66 -13.51 -6.16
CA ALA A 127 -3.53 -14.29 -7.05
C ALA A 127 -2.88 -14.59 -8.41
N LEU A 128 -2.16 -13.61 -8.98
CA LEU A 128 -1.51 -13.75 -10.28
C LEU A 128 -0.21 -14.55 -10.23
N ASP A 129 0.61 -14.32 -9.19
CA ASP A 129 1.96 -14.88 -9.13
C ASP A 129 1.98 -16.30 -8.56
N THR A 130 1.04 -16.65 -7.67
CA THR A 130 1.03 -17.95 -6.99
C THR A 130 -0.11 -18.87 -7.41
N LYS A 131 -1.13 -18.35 -8.10
CA LYS A 131 -2.40 -19.04 -8.38
C LYS A 131 -3.15 -19.49 -7.12
N ALA A 132 -2.92 -18.80 -6.00
CA ALA A 132 -3.67 -18.96 -4.78
C ALA A 132 -5.13 -18.51 -4.96
N ARG A 133 -6.02 -18.99 -4.11
CA ARG A 133 -7.40 -18.51 -4.01
C ARG A 133 -7.43 -17.36 -3.01
N VAL A 134 -7.54 -16.14 -3.51
CA VAL A 134 -7.39 -14.95 -2.68
C VAL A 134 -8.74 -14.31 -2.39
N THR A 135 -9.01 -14.08 -1.12
CA THR A 135 -10.07 -13.20 -0.64
C THR A 135 -9.44 -11.93 -0.09
N ALA A 136 -10.04 -10.80 -0.40
CA ALA A 136 -9.59 -9.48 -0.01
C ALA A 136 -10.68 -8.78 0.81
N TRP A 137 -10.33 -8.25 1.98
CA TRP A 137 -11.23 -7.52 2.85
C TRP A 137 -10.84 -6.06 2.99
N ASP A 138 -11.85 -5.19 2.98
CA ASP A 138 -11.71 -3.79 3.38
C ASP A 138 -13.02 -3.29 3.99
N ILE A 139 -12.97 -2.16 4.71
CA ILE A 139 -14.13 -1.49 5.26
C ILE A 139 -14.57 -0.31 4.39
N ALA A 140 -13.64 0.34 3.68
CA ALA A 140 -13.88 1.53 2.88
C ALA A 140 -14.47 1.19 1.50
N ASP A 141 -15.53 1.91 1.10
CA ASP A 141 -16.18 1.69 -0.19
C ASP A 141 -15.23 1.97 -1.36
N GLU A 142 -14.46 3.04 -1.28
CA GLU A 142 -13.49 3.44 -2.30
C GLU A 142 -12.40 2.36 -2.50
N ALA A 143 -11.94 1.73 -1.42
CA ALA A 143 -10.98 0.63 -1.47
C ALA A 143 -11.60 -0.60 -2.15
N LEU A 144 -12.81 -0.99 -1.74
CA LEU A 144 -13.51 -2.14 -2.31
C LEU A 144 -13.80 -1.98 -3.80
N GLU A 145 -14.23 -0.78 -4.23
CA GLU A 145 -14.47 -0.47 -5.64
C GLU A 145 -13.18 -0.52 -6.44
N THR A 146 -12.12 0.10 -5.92
CA THR A 146 -10.80 0.13 -6.58
C THR A 146 -10.20 -1.27 -6.69
N ALA A 147 -10.23 -2.07 -5.62
CA ALA A 147 -9.75 -3.45 -5.65
C ALA A 147 -10.52 -4.33 -6.65
N ARG A 148 -11.85 -4.16 -6.76
CA ARG A 148 -12.67 -4.87 -7.77
C ARG A 148 -12.34 -4.43 -9.19
N GLU A 149 -12.13 -3.14 -9.42
CA GLU A 149 -11.73 -2.59 -10.71
C GLU A 149 -10.38 -3.16 -11.15
N ASN A 150 -9.36 -3.04 -10.29
CA ASN A 150 -8.03 -3.56 -10.54
C ASN A 150 -8.01 -5.08 -10.77
N SER A 151 -8.76 -5.84 -9.95
CA SER A 151 -8.90 -7.29 -10.11
C SER A 151 -9.46 -7.66 -11.48
N ARG A 152 -10.47 -6.92 -11.96
CA ARG A 152 -11.11 -7.14 -13.27
C ARG A 152 -10.17 -6.74 -14.42
N GLU A 153 -9.51 -5.59 -14.34
CA GLU A 153 -8.61 -5.08 -15.37
C GLU A 153 -7.40 -5.98 -15.56
N LEU A 154 -6.82 -6.44 -14.47
CA LEU A 154 -5.67 -7.34 -14.47
C LEU A 154 -6.05 -8.82 -14.59
N LYS A 155 -7.38 -9.13 -14.67
CA LYS A 155 -7.90 -10.50 -14.77
C LYS A 155 -7.44 -11.40 -13.60
N ALA A 156 -7.25 -10.81 -12.42
CA ALA A 156 -6.91 -11.53 -11.20
C ALA A 156 -8.19 -12.11 -10.57
N ALA A 157 -8.18 -13.38 -10.19
CA ALA A 157 -9.33 -14.03 -9.54
C ALA A 157 -9.33 -13.73 -8.03
N VAL A 158 -9.70 -12.51 -7.65
CA VAL A 158 -9.78 -12.07 -6.26
C VAL A 158 -11.24 -11.88 -5.84
N ARG A 159 -11.61 -12.45 -4.68
CA ARG A 159 -12.92 -12.26 -4.06
C ARG A 159 -12.87 -11.07 -3.10
N VAL A 160 -13.45 -9.94 -3.48
CA VAL A 160 -13.43 -8.70 -2.67
C VAL A 160 -14.70 -8.56 -1.86
N GLU A 161 -14.57 -8.52 -0.53
CA GLU A 161 -15.67 -8.47 0.44
C GLU A 161 -15.51 -7.30 1.41
N ARG A 162 -16.66 -6.70 1.80
CA ARG A 162 -16.69 -5.72 2.89
C ARG A 162 -16.58 -6.42 4.23
N GLN A 163 -15.56 -6.08 5.01
CA GLN A 163 -15.42 -6.57 6.37
C GLN A 163 -14.68 -5.57 7.27
N ASP A 164 -15.26 -5.30 8.43
CA ASP A 164 -14.54 -4.58 9.50
C ASP A 164 -13.68 -5.59 10.26
N MET A 165 -12.37 -5.43 10.18
CA MET A 165 -11.45 -6.31 10.86
C MET A 165 -11.43 -6.15 12.40
N LEU A 166 -11.97 -5.05 12.92
CA LEU A 166 -12.18 -4.89 14.37
C LEU A 166 -13.42 -5.67 14.84
N GLN A 167 -14.27 -6.14 13.93
CA GLN A 167 -15.44 -6.95 14.14
C GLN A 167 -15.46 -8.12 13.13
N PRO A 168 -14.46 -9.02 13.19
CA PRO A 168 -14.32 -10.08 12.20
C PRO A 168 -15.50 -11.06 12.28
N PRO A 169 -15.85 -11.72 11.17
CA PRO A 169 -16.95 -12.66 11.14
C PRO A 169 -16.64 -13.94 11.95
N THR A 170 -17.70 -14.59 12.42
CA THR A 170 -17.63 -15.91 13.08
C THR A 170 -18.22 -16.99 12.18
N ASP A 171 -17.89 -16.96 10.89
CA ASP A 171 -18.48 -17.80 9.84
C ASP A 171 -17.78 -19.15 9.66
N GLY A 172 -16.74 -19.42 10.44
CA GLY A 172 -16.01 -20.70 10.42
C GLY A 172 -15.09 -20.88 9.22
N ARG A 173 -14.89 -19.86 8.40
CA ARG A 173 -13.90 -19.92 7.28
C ARG A 173 -12.50 -20.21 7.80
N GLN A 174 -11.75 -20.96 7.00
CA GLN A 174 -10.40 -21.38 7.33
C GLN A 174 -9.43 -20.97 6.21
N TRP A 175 -8.30 -20.39 6.60
CA TRP A 175 -7.26 -19.90 5.71
C TRP A 175 -5.95 -20.66 5.90
N ASP A 176 -5.16 -20.75 4.85
CA ASP A 176 -3.78 -21.24 4.93
C ASP A 176 -2.83 -20.08 5.26
N ILE A 177 -3.11 -18.90 4.69
CA ILE A 177 -2.32 -17.68 4.89
C ILE A 177 -3.26 -16.51 5.14
N ILE A 178 -2.92 -15.69 6.13
CA ILE A 178 -3.50 -14.35 6.31
C ILE A 178 -2.37 -13.34 6.18
N VAL A 179 -2.59 -12.29 5.38
CA VAL A 179 -1.64 -11.19 5.18
C VAL A 179 -2.34 -9.86 5.40
N SER A 180 -1.62 -8.87 5.92
CA SER A 180 -2.14 -7.51 6.08
C SER A 180 -1.03 -6.47 6.13
N ASN A 181 -1.30 -5.33 5.49
CA ASN A 181 -0.61 -4.06 5.75
C ASN A 181 -1.63 -3.11 6.42
N PRO A 182 -1.86 -3.24 7.73
CA PRO A 182 -2.86 -2.45 8.43
C PRO A 182 -2.33 -1.06 8.79
N PRO A 183 -3.19 -0.10 9.16
CA PRO A 183 -2.74 1.19 9.69
C PRO A 183 -1.83 0.99 10.92
N TYR A 184 -0.69 1.69 10.93
CA TYR A 184 0.32 1.53 11.99
C TYR A 184 1.03 2.82 12.42
N ILE A 185 0.75 3.95 11.79
CA ILE A 185 1.38 5.23 12.13
C ILE A 185 0.66 5.84 13.33
N CYS A 186 1.39 6.12 14.41
CA CYS A 186 0.82 6.79 15.57
C CYS A 186 0.48 8.25 15.25
N GLU A 187 -0.58 8.78 15.87
CA GLU A 187 -1.01 10.19 15.70
C GLU A 187 0.12 11.19 15.96
N LYS A 188 1.00 10.91 16.94
CA LYS A 188 2.16 11.74 17.27
C LYS A 188 3.21 11.82 16.16
N GLU A 189 3.25 10.84 15.26
CA GLU A 189 4.21 10.78 14.15
C GLU A 189 3.81 11.70 12.98
N LYS A 190 2.59 12.21 12.96
CA LYS A 190 2.10 13.15 11.92
C LYS A 190 3.02 14.34 11.67
N ALA A 191 3.65 14.86 12.73
CA ALA A 191 4.53 16.03 12.63
C ALA A 191 5.80 15.78 11.79
N GLU A 192 6.19 14.52 11.62
CA GLU A 192 7.38 14.09 10.88
C GLU A 192 7.05 13.65 9.44
N MET A 193 5.76 13.57 9.11
CA MET A 193 5.30 13.12 7.80
C MET A 193 5.29 14.24 6.75
N GLU A 194 5.40 13.85 5.51
CA GLU A 194 5.29 14.76 4.38
C GLU A 194 3.85 15.27 4.22
N ALA A 195 3.72 16.56 3.87
CA ALA A 195 2.43 17.22 3.74
C ALA A 195 1.53 16.57 2.67
N ASN A 196 2.13 16.07 1.57
CA ASN A 196 1.40 15.38 0.51
C ASN A 196 0.71 14.09 0.98
N VAL A 197 1.32 13.34 1.90
CA VAL A 197 0.69 12.16 2.52
C VAL A 197 -0.45 12.59 3.44
N LEU A 198 -0.20 13.60 4.29
CA LEU A 198 -1.18 14.08 5.26
C LEU A 198 -2.41 14.73 4.62
N ASP A 199 -2.22 15.50 3.54
CA ASP A 199 -3.29 16.27 2.91
C ASP A 199 -4.13 15.45 1.92
N TYR A 200 -3.60 14.35 1.38
CA TYR A 200 -4.23 13.65 0.25
C TYR A 200 -4.54 12.18 0.52
N GLU A 201 -3.73 11.45 1.29
CA GLU A 201 -3.96 10.02 1.50
C GLU A 201 -4.97 9.76 2.64
N PRO A 202 -5.69 8.62 2.61
CA PRO A 202 -6.77 8.37 3.57
C PRO A 202 -6.22 8.11 4.98
N HIS A 203 -6.57 8.96 5.92
CA HIS A 203 -6.14 8.84 7.32
C HIS A 203 -6.55 7.52 7.98
N ILE A 204 -7.68 6.94 7.56
CA ILE A 204 -8.13 5.64 8.06
C ILE A 204 -7.18 4.49 7.71
N ALA A 205 -6.43 4.63 6.60
CA ALA A 205 -5.45 3.64 6.16
C ALA A 205 -4.04 3.87 6.75
N LEU A 206 -3.82 5.00 7.42
CA LEU A 206 -2.50 5.38 7.93
C LEU A 206 -2.41 5.31 9.44
N PHE A 207 -3.41 5.86 10.16
CA PHE A 207 -3.23 6.22 11.56
C PHE A 207 -3.89 5.28 12.56
N VAL A 208 -3.18 5.12 13.68
CA VAL A 208 -3.66 4.45 14.89
C VAL A 208 -3.56 5.38 16.09
N PRO A 209 -4.42 5.19 17.12
CA PRO A 209 -4.30 5.94 18.36
C PRO A 209 -2.97 5.67 19.06
N ASP A 210 -2.30 6.72 19.56
CA ASP A 210 -1.03 6.62 20.30
C ASP A 210 -1.09 5.67 21.50
N LYS A 211 -2.27 5.53 22.12
CA LYS A 211 -2.49 4.67 23.30
C LYS A 211 -2.57 3.18 22.95
N ASP A 212 -2.82 2.84 21.70
CA ASP A 212 -2.94 1.45 21.25
C ASP A 212 -2.42 1.26 19.80
N PRO A 213 -1.10 1.37 19.60
CA PRO A 213 -0.49 1.26 18.25
C PRO A 213 -0.65 -0.13 17.63
N LEU A 214 -0.86 -1.17 18.43
CA LEU A 214 -1.02 -2.55 17.97
C LEU A 214 -2.50 -2.96 17.80
N ARG A 215 -3.43 -2.02 17.82
CA ARG A 215 -4.87 -2.28 17.79
C ARG A 215 -5.29 -3.21 16.65
N PHE A 216 -4.92 -2.88 15.43
CA PHE A 216 -5.29 -3.67 14.26
C PHE A 216 -4.54 -5.01 14.23
N TYR A 217 -3.26 -5.01 14.50
CA TYR A 217 -2.45 -6.25 14.58
C TYR A 217 -3.06 -7.26 15.55
N ARG A 218 -3.45 -6.80 16.75
CA ARG A 218 -4.08 -7.67 17.76
C ARG A 218 -5.43 -8.20 17.31
N ALA A 219 -6.26 -7.36 16.68
CA ALA A 219 -7.56 -7.80 16.15
C ALA A 219 -7.38 -8.88 15.07
N ILE A 220 -6.42 -8.67 14.13
CA ILE A 220 -6.11 -9.64 13.09
C ILE A 220 -5.53 -10.92 13.69
N ALA A 221 -4.59 -10.83 14.63
CA ALA A 221 -3.98 -12.00 15.27
C ALA A 221 -5.03 -12.85 15.99
N ARG A 222 -5.97 -12.23 16.71
CA ARG A 222 -7.09 -12.95 17.35
C ARG A 222 -7.99 -13.66 16.36
N TYR A 223 -8.35 -12.99 15.27
CA TYR A 223 -9.09 -13.65 14.19
C TYR A 223 -8.28 -14.80 13.59
N ALA A 224 -7.01 -14.57 13.28
CA ALA A 224 -6.11 -15.56 12.70
C ALA A 224 -5.89 -16.77 13.61
N SER A 225 -5.85 -16.59 14.93
CA SER A 225 -5.69 -17.68 15.90
C SER A 225 -6.83 -18.70 15.83
N THR A 226 -8.01 -18.32 15.37
CA THR A 226 -9.17 -19.22 15.19
C THR A 226 -9.37 -19.63 13.74
N SER A 227 -9.11 -18.76 12.78
CA SER A 227 -9.43 -18.95 11.37
C SER A 227 -8.27 -19.44 10.50
N LEU A 228 -7.02 -19.43 10.97
CA LEU A 228 -5.95 -20.15 10.28
C LEU A 228 -6.09 -21.66 10.51
N ARG A 229 -5.76 -22.45 9.51
CA ARG A 229 -5.57 -23.90 9.66
C ARG A 229 -4.35 -24.18 10.54
N LYS A 230 -4.26 -25.38 11.10
CA LYS A 230 -3.06 -25.78 11.85
C LYS A 230 -1.83 -25.71 10.96
N GLY A 231 -0.80 -24.99 11.41
CA GLY A 231 0.40 -24.71 10.64
C GLY A 231 0.26 -23.59 9.60
N GLY A 232 -0.89 -22.91 9.58
CA GLY A 232 -1.12 -21.74 8.74
C GLY A 232 -0.30 -20.54 9.18
N LEU A 233 -0.11 -19.58 8.28
CA LEU A 233 0.83 -18.48 8.43
C LEU A 233 0.11 -17.12 8.48
N LEU A 234 0.60 -16.25 9.35
CA LEU A 234 0.16 -14.86 9.48
C LEU A 234 1.31 -13.93 9.11
N PHE A 235 1.07 -13.02 8.17
CA PHE A 235 2.05 -12.04 7.72
C PHE A 235 1.57 -10.62 7.96
N PHE A 236 2.49 -9.75 8.37
CA PHE A 236 2.24 -8.32 8.54
C PHE A 236 3.34 -7.46 7.94
N GLU A 237 2.95 -6.34 7.32
CA GLU A 237 3.81 -5.16 7.26
C GLU A 237 3.71 -4.43 8.59
N ILE A 238 4.84 -3.88 9.10
CA ILE A 238 4.92 -3.25 10.42
C ILE A 238 5.62 -1.89 10.38
N ASN A 239 5.36 -1.05 11.39
CA ASN A 239 6.21 0.10 11.69
C ASN A 239 7.58 -0.40 12.18
N SER A 240 8.66 0.14 11.63
CA SER A 240 10.03 -0.33 11.88
C SER A 240 10.48 -0.30 13.33
N GLY A 241 9.80 0.42 14.20
CA GLY A 241 10.12 0.45 15.65
C GLY A 241 9.37 -0.59 16.50
N CYS A 242 8.46 -1.37 15.90
CA CYS A 242 7.49 -2.19 16.65
C CYS A 242 7.78 -3.70 16.63
N ALA A 243 8.88 -4.18 16.02
CA ALA A 243 9.11 -5.61 15.82
C ALA A 243 9.08 -6.43 17.13
N ARG A 244 9.71 -5.94 18.20
CA ARG A 244 9.72 -6.62 19.51
C ARG A 244 8.35 -6.64 20.18
N GLU A 245 7.58 -5.57 20.05
CA GLU A 245 6.21 -5.50 20.56
C GLU A 245 5.30 -6.44 19.77
N MET A 246 5.50 -6.52 18.46
CA MET A 246 4.78 -7.45 17.58
C MET A 246 5.06 -8.91 17.96
N GLU A 247 6.32 -9.28 18.14
CA GLU A 247 6.70 -10.63 18.58
C GLU A 247 6.01 -11.02 19.89
N ARG A 248 6.09 -10.15 20.91
CA ARG A 248 5.45 -10.39 22.22
C ARG A 248 3.93 -10.54 22.09
N MET A 249 3.30 -9.70 21.29
CA MET A 249 1.86 -9.74 21.05
C MET A 249 1.46 -11.03 20.34
N LEU A 250 2.17 -11.43 19.29
CA LEU A 250 1.89 -12.66 18.55
C LEU A 250 2.07 -13.92 19.41
N VAL A 251 3.14 -13.99 20.21
CA VAL A 251 3.33 -15.09 21.16
C VAL A 251 2.21 -15.14 22.20
N ALA A 252 1.77 -13.98 22.71
CA ALA A 252 0.66 -13.91 23.67
C ALA A 252 -0.69 -14.35 23.06
N GLU A 253 -0.90 -14.14 21.75
CA GLU A 253 -2.10 -14.62 21.01
C GLU A 253 -1.96 -16.08 20.52
N GLY A 254 -0.86 -16.79 20.92
CA GLY A 254 -0.67 -18.22 20.70
C GLY A 254 0.07 -18.60 19.41
N PHE A 255 0.69 -17.65 18.75
CA PHE A 255 1.54 -17.93 17.58
C PHE A 255 2.95 -18.37 17.97
N THR A 256 3.58 -19.11 17.08
CA THR A 256 4.94 -19.64 17.21
C THR A 256 5.78 -19.26 15.99
N GLU A 257 7.06 -19.59 15.98
CA GLU A 257 7.97 -19.37 14.84
C GLU A 257 7.87 -17.93 14.30
N VAL A 258 7.89 -16.93 15.22
CA VAL A 258 7.83 -15.52 14.83
C VAL A 258 9.16 -15.11 14.20
N GLU A 259 9.11 -14.68 12.96
CA GLU A 259 10.27 -14.25 12.16
C GLU A 259 10.06 -12.81 11.69
N THR A 260 11.10 -11.98 11.76
CA THR A 260 11.10 -10.61 11.27
C THR A 260 12.07 -10.48 10.10
N ARG A 261 11.64 -9.81 9.01
CA ARG A 261 12.49 -9.42 7.87
C ARG A 261 12.62 -7.91 7.77
N THR A 262 13.79 -7.49 7.27
CA THR A 262 14.06 -6.09 6.94
C THR A 262 13.71 -5.80 5.49
N ASP A 263 13.35 -4.54 5.21
CA ASP A 263 13.22 -4.03 3.85
C ASP A 263 14.59 -3.78 3.19
N GLN A 264 14.60 -3.41 1.91
CA GLN A 264 15.80 -3.07 1.14
C GLN A 264 16.66 -1.95 1.76
N PHE A 265 16.11 -1.20 2.71
CA PHE A 265 16.80 -0.13 3.44
C PHE A 265 17.33 -0.59 4.80
N GLY A 266 17.18 -1.88 5.14
CA GLY A 266 17.63 -2.49 6.39
C GLY A 266 16.75 -2.18 7.61
N ARG A 267 15.49 -1.76 7.40
CA ARG A 267 14.53 -1.48 8.48
C ARG A 267 13.65 -2.69 8.69
N GLU A 268 13.42 -3.11 9.94
CA GLU A 268 12.44 -4.15 10.27
C GLU A 268 11.06 -3.72 9.75
N ARG A 269 10.54 -4.45 8.77
CA ARG A 269 9.33 -4.04 8.04
C ARG A 269 8.28 -5.12 7.92
N MET A 270 8.66 -6.37 8.09
CA MET A 270 7.74 -7.49 7.88
C MET A 270 7.88 -8.50 9.03
N VAL A 271 6.76 -9.08 9.43
CA VAL A 271 6.72 -10.15 10.43
C VAL A 271 5.87 -11.30 9.91
N LYS A 272 6.38 -12.52 10.10
CA LYS A 272 5.65 -13.78 9.86
C LYS A 272 5.52 -14.53 11.18
N ALA A 273 4.38 -15.17 11.40
CA ALA A 273 4.16 -16.06 12.53
C ALA A 273 3.35 -17.29 12.10
N LYS A 274 3.48 -18.39 12.84
CA LYS A 274 2.82 -19.66 12.55
C LYS A 274 1.82 -20.03 13.65
N LYS A 275 0.63 -20.49 13.24
CA LYS A 275 -0.38 -21.03 14.15
C LYS A 275 -0.05 -22.44 14.62
#